data_9ec12cedb729411d644c9b781473f574
#
_entry.id   9ec12cedb729411d644c9b781473f574
#
_cell.length_a   1.000
_cell.length_b   1.000
_cell.length_c   1.000
_cell.angle_alpha   90.00
_cell.angle_beta   90.00
_cell.angle_gamma   90.00
#
_symmetry.space_group_name_H-M   'P 1'
#
loop_
_entity.id
_entity.type
_entity.pdbx_description
1 polymer ?
#
loop_
_entity_poly.entity_id
_entity_poly.type
_entity_poly.pdbx_seq_one_letter_code
_entity_poly.pdbx_strand_id
1 'polypeptide(L)'
;MSENELKDDCLFCKIIRGEIPSYTVFENDDVKAFLDISQVTEGHTLLVPKKHLTNIFDYSQADGQRFLQYIPEIAQAIKKSNPAIKGLNIFVNNGEVAGQVVMHSHIHLVPRYSDEDAVSVPHVNNADNYDEARYQRVADSIKDNL
;
A
#
# COMPACT_ATOMS: atom_id res chain seq x y z
N MET A 1 12.11 17.15 -3.36
CA MET A 1 11.72 16.63 -2.03
C MET A 1 12.73 17.07 -0.98
N SER A 2 12.27 17.44 0.17
CA SER A 2 13.12 17.89 1.27
C SER A 2 13.52 16.70 2.16
N GLU A 3 14.80 16.63 2.57
CA GLU A 3 15.27 15.64 3.54
C GLU A 3 14.54 15.75 4.89
N ASN A 4 13.98 16.94 5.21
CA ASN A 4 13.22 17.17 6.43
C ASN A 4 11.90 16.39 6.48
N GLU A 5 11.44 15.84 5.35
CA GLU A 5 10.24 15.01 5.28
C GLU A 5 10.51 13.54 5.64
N LEU A 6 11.77 13.15 5.87
CA LEU A 6 12.19 11.79 6.18
C LEU A 6 12.75 11.68 7.60
N LYS A 7 12.70 10.47 8.15
CA LYS A 7 13.21 10.15 9.50
C LYS A 7 14.50 9.33 9.44
N ASP A 8 15.37 9.51 10.41
CA ASP A 8 16.68 8.83 10.46
C ASP A 8 16.56 7.36 10.91
N ASP A 9 15.56 7.03 11.70
CA ASP A 9 15.35 5.68 12.26
C ASP A 9 14.32 4.84 11.50
N CYS A 10 13.95 5.26 10.29
CA CYS A 10 12.96 4.57 9.47
C CYS A 10 13.64 3.78 8.36
N LEU A 11 13.33 2.48 8.27
CA LEU A 11 13.88 1.59 7.25
C LEU A 11 13.61 2.12 5.82
N PHE A 12 12.38 2.49 5.53
CA PHE A 12 12.03 2.96 4.17
C PHE A 12 12.61 4.34 3.88
N CYS A 13 12.72 5.21 4.90
CA CYS A 13 13.43 6.47 4.73
C CYS A 13 14.89 6.25 4.35
N LYS A 14 15.54 5.25 4.96
CA LYS A 14 16.93 4.89 4.64
C LYS A 14 17.05 4.34 3.22
N ILE A 15 16.07 3.56 2.77
CA ILE A 15 16.02 3.06 1.39
C ILE A 15 15.83 4.23 0.42
N ILE A 16 14.96 5.18 0.73
CA ILE A 16 14.73 6.38 -0.09
C ILE A 16 16.01 7.19 -0.24
N ARG A 17 16.80 7.32 0.83
CA ARG A 17 18.08 8.05 0.80
C ARG A 17 19.21 7.28 0.13
N GLY A 18 19.01 6.00 -0.17
CA GLY A 18 20.06 5.15 -0.73
C GLY A 18 21.04 4.58 0.29
N GLU A 19 20.76 4.72 1.59
CA GLU A 19 21.59 4.16 2.65
C GLU A 19 21.48 2.64 2.75
N ILE A 20 20.32 2.10 2.37
CA ILE A 20 20.06 0.66 2.29
C ILE A 20 19.69 0.33 0.85
N PRO A 21 20.34 -0.66 0.23
CA PRO A 21 20.06 -1.01 -1.16
C PRO A 21 18.65 -1.60 -1.33
N SER A 22 18.08 -1.42 -2.51
CA SER A 22 16.79 -1.98 -2.89
C SER A 22 16.76 -2.24 -4.39
N TYR A 23 15.77 -3.01 -4.83
CA TYR A 23 15.56 -3.30 -6.24
C TYR A 23 14.50 -2.36 -6.78
N THR A 24 14.93 -1.20 -7.25
CA THR A 24 14.04 -0.12 -7.68
C THR A 24 13.29 -0.48 -8.97
N VAL A 25 11.99 -0.30 -8.95
CA VAL A 25 11.09 -0.48 -10.09
C VAL A 25 10.75 0.87 -10.72
N PHE A 26 10.50 1.87 -9.89
CA PHE A 26 10.12 3.22 -10.32
C PHE A 26 10.54 4.22 -9.25
N GLU A 27 10.99 5.38 -9.68
CA GLU A 27 11.37 6.42 -8.73
C GLU A 27 11.23 7.80 -9.39
N ASN A 28 10.69 8.75 -8.63
CA ASN A 28 10.67 10.17 -8.99
C ASN A 28 10.80 10.99 -7.70
N ASP A 29 10.50 12.29 -7.78
CA ASP A 29 10.61 13.17 -6.61
C ASP A 29 9.57 12.87 -5.53
N ASP A 30 8.47 12.21 -5.87
CA ASP A 30 7.35 11.97 -4.97
C ASP A 30 7.38 10.59 -4.33
N VAL A 31 7.73 9.55 -5.09
CA VAL A 31 7.61 8.17 -4.65
C VAL A 31 8.79 7.32 -5.08
N LYS A 32 8.95 6.20 -4.39
CA LYS A 32 9.84 5.13 -4.81
C LYS A 32 9.07 3.83 -4.77
N ALA A 33 9.17 3.04 -5.84
CA ALA A 33 8.65 1.68 -5.88
C ALA A 33 9.81 0.70 -6.01
N PHE A 34 9.81 -0.34 -5.20
CA PHE A 34 10.88 -1.35 -5.18
C PHE A 34 10.31 -2.71 -4.80
N LEU A 35 11.01 -3.76 -5.17
CA LEU A 35 10.56 -5.11 -4.86
C LEU A 35 10.64 -5.38 -3.35
N ASP A 36 9.60 -6.00 -2.82
CA ASP A 36 9.64 -6.57 -1.48
C ASP A 36 10.59 -7.77 -1.54
N ILE A 37 11.59 -7.81 -0.67
CA ILE A 37 12.53 -8.95 -0.63
C ILE A 37 11.86 -10.21 -0.11
N SER A 38 10.73 -10.08 0.59
CA SER A 38 9.89 -11.19 1.04
C SER A 38 8.77 -11.41 0.02
N GLN A 39 9.12 -11.78 -1.19
CA GLN A 39 8.17 -11.94 -2.31
C GLN A 39 7.06 -12.93 -1.95
N VAL A 40 5.85 -12.45 -1.82
CA VAL A 40 4.66 -13.31 -1.64
C VAL A 40 4.35 -14.02 -2.94
N THR A 41 4.42 -13.29 -4.05
CA THR A 41 4.44 -13.81 -5.41
C THR A 41 5.52 -13.08 -6.18
N GLU A 42 5.96 -13.62 -7.31
CA GLU A 42 6.98 -13.00 -8.11
C GLU A 42 6.50 -11.65 -8.67
N GLY A 43 7.24 -10.60 -8.37
CA GLY A 43 6.88 -9.24 -8.77
C GLY A 43 6.19 -8.43 -7.67
N HIS A 44 6.07 -8.98 -6.46
CA HIS A 44 5.55 -8.24 -5.30
C HIS A 44 6.33 -6.96 -5.10
N THR A 45 5.66 -5.83 -5.29
CA THR A 45 6.26 -4.50 -5.28
C THR A 45 5.65 -3.67 -4.15
N LEU A 46 6.48 -2.81 -3.56
CA LEU A 46 6.07 -1.82 -2.58
C LEU A 46 6.18 -0.44 -3.19
N LEU A 47 5.16 0.38 -2.99
CA LEU A 47 5.18 1.79 -3.36
C LEU A 47 5.19 2.61 -2.08
N VAL A 48 6.19 3.47 -1.91
CA VAL A 48 6.34 4.30 -0.72
C VAL A 48 6.42 5.77 -1.07
N PRO A 49 5.76 6.65 -0.30
CA PRO A 49 5.93 8.09 -0.46
C PRO A 49 7.32 8.53 0.02
N LYS A 50 7.89 9.51 -0.66
CA LYS A 50 9.16 10.12 -0.25
C LYS A 50 8.97 11.21 0.82
N LYS A 51 7.99 10.98 1.67
CA LYS A 51 7.68 11.73 2.88
C LYS A 51 7.33 10.71 3.93
N HIS A 52 7.86 10.85 5.13
CA HIS A 52 7.52 9.91 6.19
C HIS A 52 6.09 10.16 6.67
N LEU A 53 5.19 9.29 6.25
CA LEU A 53 3.81 9.21 6.72
C LEU A 53 3.68 7.82 7.31
N THR A 54 3.19 7.71 8.54
CA THR A 54 3.12 6.40 9.20
C THR A 54 2.13 5.48 8.47
N ASN A 55 0.95 6.00 8.16
CA ASN A 55 -0.07 5.25 7.41
C ASN A 55 -1.10 6.22 6.83
N ILE A 56 -2.20 5.70 6.29
CA ILE A 56 -3.20 6.50 5.57
C ILE A 56 -3.84 7.58 6.47
N PHE A 57 -3.89 7.35 7.79
CA PHE A 57 -4.49 8.31 8.72
C PHE A 57 -3.69 9.61 8.85
N ASP A 58 -2.42 9.60 8.43
CA ASP A 58 -1.55 10.78 8.43
C ASP A 58 -1.60 11.57 7.12
N TYR A 59 -2.26 11.04 6.09
CA TYR A 59 -2.32 11.69 4.79
C TYR A 59 -3.28 12.87 4.81
N SER A 60 -2.84 14.02 4.31
CA SER A 60 -3.74 15.07 3.88
C SER A 60 -4.32 14.73 2.51
N GLN A 61 -5.33 15.48 2.07
CA GLN A 61 -5.85 15.32 0.72
C GLN A 61 -4.75 15.57 -0.32
N ALA A 62 -3.91 16.58 -0.08
CA ALA A 62 -2.79 16.88 -0.96
C ALA A 62 -1.76 15.75 -1.00
N ASP A 63 -1.48 15.11 0.15
CA ASP A 63 -0.62 13.94 0.22
C ASP A 63 -1.21 12.78 -0.61
N GLY A 64 -2.51 12.55 -0.50
CA GLY A 64 -3.18 11.52 -1.29
C GLY A 64 -3.04 11.76 -2.78
N GLN A 65 -3.25 12.98 -3.24
CA GLN A 65 -3.09 13.35 -4.63
C GLN A 65 -1.64 13.20 -5.10
N ARG A 66 -0.70 13.61 -4.27
CA ARG A 66 0.73 13.59 -4.61
C ARG A 66 1.29 12.17 -4.70
N PHE A 67 0.99 11.32 -3.73
CA PHE A 67 1.67 10.04 -3.58
C PHE A 67 0.92 8.85 -4.17
N LEU A 68 -0.42 8.86 -4.19
CA LEU A 68 -1.20 7.71 -4.63
C LEU A 68 -1.52 7.72 -6.13
N GLN A 69 -1.25 8.82 -6.82
CA GLN A 69 -1.52 8.94 -8.26
C GLN A 69 -0.72 7.98 -9.14
N TYR A 70 0.37 7.44 -8.63
CA TYR A 70 1.27 6.57 -9.40
C TYR A 70 0.86 5.10 -9.38
N ILE A 71 -0.13 4.73 -8.58
CA ILE A 71 -0.57 3.32 -8.44
C ILE A 71 -0.97 2.71 -9.79
N PRO A 72 -1.81 3.35 -10.60
CA PRO A 72 -2.21 2.76 -11.89
C PRO A 72 -1.04 2.51 -12.83
N GLU A 73 -0.11 3.45 -12.93
CA GLU A 73 1.07 3.33 -13.81
C GLU A 73 1.95 2.14 -13.42
N ILE A 74 2.23 2.00 -12.13
CA ILE A 74 3.05 0.91 -11.63
C ILE A 74 2.31 -0.43 -11.78
N ALA A 75 1.02 -0.46 -11.47
CA ALA A 75 0.20 -1.66 -11.64
C ALA A 75 0.19 -2.13 -13.10
N GLN A 76 0.04 -1.21 -14.05
CA GLN A 76 0.07 -1.53 -15.47
C GLN A 76 1.44 -2.05 -15.91
N ALA A 77 2.52 -1.46 -15.41
CA ALA A 77 3.86 -1.92 -15.70
C ALA A 77 4.10 -3.35 -15.18
N ILE A 78 3.64 -3.64 -13.97
CA ILE A 78 3.73 -4.99 -13.40
C ILE A 78 2.96 -5.98 -14.29
N LYS A 79 1.72 -5.64 -14.66
CA LYS A 79 0.89 -6.51 -15.50
C LYS A 79 1.56 -6.83 -16.83
N LYS A 80 2.22 -5.85 -17.44
CA LYS A 80 2.90 -6.01 -18.72
C LYS A 80 4.23 -6.76 -18.62
N SER A 81 4.83 -6.81 -17.44
CA SER A 81 6.16 -7.41 -17.24
C SER A 81 6.16 -8.93 -17.40
N ASN A 82 5.03 -9.57 -17.21
CA ASN A 82 4.93 -11.04 -17.30
C ASN A 82 3.52 -11.44 -17.76
N PRO A 83 3.41 -12.10 -18.94
CA PRO A 83 2.11 -12.52 -19.47
C PRO A 83 1.37 -13.55 -18.60
N ALA A 84 2.05 -14.19 -17.67
CA ALA A 84 1.45 -15.15 -16.74
C ALA A 84 0.64 -14.46 -15.63
N ILE A 85 0.81 -13.16 -15.42
CA ILE A 85 0.05 -12.40 -14.41
C ILE A 85 -1.40 -12.27 -14.87
N LYS A 86 -2.31 -12.81 -14.06
CA LYS A 86 -3.75 -12.82 -14.33
C LYS A 86 -4.52 -11.77 -13.53
N GLY A 87 -3.94 -11.28 -12.46
CA GLY A 87 -4.58 -10.29 -11.59
C GLY A 87 -3.56 -9.63 -10.67
N LEU A 88 -4.04 -8.70 -9.86
CA LEU A 88 -3.21 -7.95 -8.94
C LEU A 88 -4.02 -7.62 -7.70
N ASN A 89 -3.48 -7.96 -6.53
CA ASN A 89 -4.01 -7.45 -5.28
C ASN A 89 -3.23 -6.22 -4.86
N ILE A 90 -3.95 -5.16 -4.55
CA ILE A 90 -3.37 -3.92 -4.04
C ILE A 90 -3.93 -3.72 -2.64
N PHE A 91 -3.07 -3.61 -1.65
CA PHE A 91 -3.53 -3.39 -0.28
C PHE A 91 -2.54 -2.55 0.51
N VAL A 92 -3.06 -1.91 1.56
CA VAL A 92 -2.30 -1.08 2.49
C VAL A 92 -2.71 -1.49 3.90
N ASN A 93 -1.73 -1.80 4.73
CA ASN A 93 -1.98 -2.11 6.13
C ASN A 93 -1.77 -0.85 6.97
N ASN A 94 -2.79 -0.42 7.68
CA ASN A 94 -2.77 0.80 8.47
C ASN A 94 -3.02 0.45 9.94
N GLY A 95 -1.95 0.46 10.74
CA GLY A 95 -1.97 0.07 12.14
C GLY A 95 -1.57 -1.39 12.34
N GLU A 96 -1.04 -1.69 13.52
CA GLU A 96 -0.55 -3.04 13.85
C GLU A 96 -1.64 -4.12 13.76
N VAL A 97 -2.84 -3.81 14.22
CA VAL A 97 -3.97 -4.76 14.20
C VAL A 97 -4.33 -5.13 12.76
N ALA A 98 -4.10 -4.21 11.83
CA ALA A 98 -4.35 -4.46 10.40
C ALA A 98 -3.14 -5.06 9.67
N GLY A 99 -2.07 -5.39 10.39
CA GLY A 99 -0.90 -6.05 9.82
C GLY A 99 0.25 -5.15 9.40
N GLN A 100 0.24 -3.87 9.80
CA GLN A 100 1.35 -2.97 9.49
C GLN A 100 2.56 -3.31 10.35
N VAL A 101 3.68 -3.63 9.71
CA VAL A 101 4.94 -4.00 10.38
C VAL A 101 5.93 -2.83 10.34
N VAL A 102 6.09 -2.18 9.20
CA VAL A 102 6.99 -1.02 9.04
C VAL A 102 6.14 0.25 9.16
N MET A 103 6.54 1.15 10.05
CA MET A 103 5.78 2.38 10.35
C MET A 103 6.14 3.53 9.39
N HIS A 104 6.14 3.22 8.12
CA HIS A 104 6.19 4.13 6.98
C HIS A 104 5.21 3.59 5.96
N SER A 105 4.25 4.41 5.56
CA SER A 105 3.18 3.99 4.65
C SER A 105 3.74 3.31 3.41
N HIS A 106 3.19 2.16 3.07
CA HIS A 106 3.59 1.43 1.86
C HIS A 106 2.41 0.66 1.30
N ILE A 107 2.30 0.73 -0.01
CA ILE A 107 1.24 0.06 -0.77
C ILE A 107 1.84 -1.21 -1.34
N HIS A 108 1.20 -2.35 -1.04
CA HIS A 108 1.57 -3.65 -1.61
C HIS A 108 0.88 -3.83 -2.94
N LEU A 109 1.64 -4.16 -3.98
CA LEU A 109 1.12 -4.56 -5.28
C LEU A 109 1.60 -5.99 -5.51
N VAL A 110 0.67 -6.94 -5.39
CA VAL A 110 0.97 -8.37 -5.39
C VAL A 110 0.37 -9.03 -6.63
N PRO A 111 1.20 -9.38 -7.61
CA PRO A 111 0.71 -10.07 -8.81
C PRO A 111 0.10 -11.42 -8.46
N ARG A 112 -0.97 -11.80 -9.17
CA ARG A 112 -1.63 -13.08 -8.99
C ARG A 112 -1.53 -13.90 -10.26
N TYR A 113 -1.11 -15.14 -10.10
CA TYR A 113 -0.85 -16.07 -11.18
C TYR A 113 -1.89 -17.19 -11.24
N SER A 114 -2.46 -17.55 -10.09
CA SER A 114 -3.50 -18.58 -9.97
C SER A 114 -4.27 -18.41 -8.66
N ASP A 115 -5.33 -19.17 -8.50
CA ASP A 115 -6.09 -19.21 -7.25
C ASP A 115 -5.30 -19.85 -6.09
N GLU A 116 -4.18 -20.52 -6.41
CA GLU A 116 -3.37 -21.27 -5.44
C GLU A 116 -2.13 -20.48 -4.99
N ASP A 117 -1.97 -19.23 -5.40
CA ASP A 117 -0.89 -18.37 -4.92
C ASP A 117 -0.92 -18.25 -3.39
N ALA A 118 0.26 -17.99 -2.79
CA ALA A 118 0.42 -17.87 -1.35
C ALA A 118 -0.19 -16.56 -0.78
N VAL A 119 -1.26 -16.08 -1.38
CA VAL A 119 -2.00 -14.90 -0.93
C VAL A 119 -3.41 -15.32 -0.59
N SER A 120 -3.82 -15.09 0.64
CA SER A 120 -5.22 -15.24 1.03
C SER A 120 -5.66 -14.03 1.83
N VAL A 121 -6.92 -13.63 1.64
CA VAL A 121 -7.55 -12.60 2.44
C VAL A 121 -8.70 -13.28 3.19
N PRO A 122 -8.41 -13.92 4.34
CA PRO A 122 -9.45 -14.60 5.09
C PRO A 122 -10.46 -13.57 5.61
N HIS A 123 -11.73 -13.88 5.44
CA HIS A 123 -12.81 -13.04 5.92
C HIS A 123 -14.04 -13.88 6.23
N VAL A 124 -14.87 -13.34 7.11
CA VAL A 124 -16.15 -13.95 7.47
C VAL A 124 -17.25 -12.97 7.12
N ASN A 125 -18.32 -13.46 6.48
CA ASN A 125 -19.48 -12.64 6.18
C ASN A 125 -20.38 -12.55 7.42
N ASN A 126 -20.47 -11.35 8.00
CA ASN A 126 -21.26 -11.06 9.20
C ASN A 126 -22.60 -10.36 8.89
N ALA A 127 -23.06 -10.43 7.62
CA ALA A 127 -24.27 -9.74 7.19
C ALA A 127 -25.49 -10.06 8.05
N ASP A 128 -25.59 -11.30 8.55
CA ASP A 128 -26.71 -11.71 9.40
C ASP A 128 -26.78 -10.98 10.75
N ASN A 129 -25.69 -10.34 11.16
CA ASN A 129 -25.63 -9.55 12.39
C ASN A 129 -26.07 -8.11 12.20
N TYR A 130 -26.45 -7.72 10.97
CA TYR A 130 -26.79 -6.35 10.60
C TYR A 130 -28.20 -6.27 10.05
N ASP A 131 -28.94 -5.29 10.54
CA ASP A 131 -30.25 -4.91 9.98
C ASP A 131 -30.15 -3.53 9.34
N GLU A 132 -31.24 -3.09 8.71
CA GLU A 132 -31.29 -1.80 8.01
C GLU A 132 -30.96 -0.63 8.96
N ALA A 133 -31.47 -0.65 10.18
CA ALA A 133 -31.21 0.40 11.16
C ALA A 133 -29.73 0.48 11.54
N ARG A 134 -29.08 -0.67 11.70
CA ARG A 134 -27.65 -0.75 12.03
C ARG A 134 -26.78 -0.25 10.88
N TYR A 135 -27.10 -0.65 9.65
CA TYR A 135 -26.40 -0.14 8.45
C TYR A 135 -26.51 1.38 8.36
N GLN A 136 -27.71 1.91 8.55
CA GLN A 136 -27.94 3.35 8.43
C GLN A 136 -27.18 4.12 9.52
N ARG A 137 -27.21 3.63 10.74
CA ARG A 137 -26.49 4.25 11.86
C ARG A 137 -24.97 4.28 11.61
N VAL A 138 -24.42 3.19 11.10
CA VAL A 138 -22.99 3.12 10.78
C VAL A 138 -22.64 4.07 9.64
N ALA A 139 -23.44 4.07 8.58
CA ALA A 139 -23.25 4.97 7.43
C ALA A 139 -23.28 6.44 7.87
N ASP A 140 -24.26 6.82 8.70
CA ASP A 140 -24.40 8.18 9.19
C ASP A 140 -23.22 8.60 10.06
N SER A 141 -22.74 7.69 10.91
CA SER A 141 -21.57 7.94 11.77
C SER A 141 -20.31 8.24 10.95
N ILE A 142 -20.12 7.51 9.86
CA ILE A 142 -18.97 7.76 8.96
C ILE A 142 -19.14 9.09 8.25
N LYS A 143 -20.32 9.37 7.69
CA LYS A 143 -20.61 10.63 6.99
C LYS A 143 -20.38 11.84 7.90
N ASP A 144 -20.78 11.75 9.17
CA ASP A 144 -20.66 12.85 10.11
C ASP A 144 -19.20 13.22 10.41
N ASN A 145 -18.26 12.36 10.07
CA ASN A 145 -16.83 12.58 10.28
C ASN A 145 -16.07 12.93 9.00
N LEU A 146 -16.76 13.11 7.89
CA LEU A 146 -16.11 13.52 6.63
C LEU A 146 -15.85 15.02 6.56
#